data_fecd123fb1e8d30da338172dde73ac78
#
_entry.id   fecd123fb1e8d30da338172dde73ac78
#
_cell.length_a   1.000
_cell.length_b   1.000
_cell.length_c   1.000
_cell.angle_alpha   90.00
_cell.angle_beta   90.00
_cell.angle_gamma   90.00
#
_symmetry.space_group_name_H-M   'P 1'
#
loop_
_entity.id
_entity.type
_entity.pdbx_description
1 polymer ?
#
loop_
_entity_poly.entity_id
_entity_poly.type
_entity_poly.pdbx_seq_one_letter_code
_entity_poly.pdbx_strand_id
1 'polypeptide(L)'
;MIEKILILDFGSQYTQLIARAVREANVYCEITPFHHAIQFDPSLKGVILSGSPASVNEEEAPNVDIKAILEKVPVLTVCYGAQLSAKNFGGKVEKSNKREYGRAQLRIKKQDILFKDIEDNSQVWMSHSDSITQLPDNFELLADTDSIPVAAFRKKQDDGNSLHGLQFHPEVYHSSQGKVMIKNFLVDICGCHQNWTPASFVTETVQKLKEQIGEGHVIMALSGGVDSTVAATLIHKAIGDRLHGIFVDNGVLRKDEFQQVLDTYHAIGLNVRGIDAKQMFYDGLAGKSEPEEKRKVIGKLFIDVFQVEASKMLEAKFLGQGTIYPDVIESVSVH
;
A
#
# COMPACT_ATOMS: atom_id res chain seq x y z
N MET A 1 -16.68 5.13 -13.37
CA MET A 1 -16.01 4.17 -12.46
C MET A 1 -14.53 4.37 -12.66
N ILE A 2 -13.76 4.57 -11.58
CA ILE A 2 -12.31 4.77 -11.68
C ILE A 2 -11.65 3.43 -11.99
N GLU A 3 -10.85 3.38 -13.03
CA GLU A 3 -10.01 2.22 -13.32
C GLU A 3 -8.95 2.06 -12.24
N LYS A 4 -8.73 0.83 -11.79
CA LYS A 4 -7.78 0.55 -10.70
C LYS A 4 -6.84 -0.61 -11.00
N ILE A 5 -5.67 -0.51 -10.40
CA ILE A 5 -4.71 -1.61 -10.27
C ILE A 5 -4.76 -2.10 -8.82
N LEU A 6 -4.83 -3.40 -8.62
CA LEU A 6 -4.72 -4.01 -7.31
C LEU A 6 -3.29 -4.48 -7.08
N ILE A 7 -2.71 -4.08 -5.95
CA ILE A 7 -1.38 -4.53 -5.53
C ILE A 7 -1.58 -5.50 -4.36
N LEU A 8 -1.20 -6.76 -4.58
CA LEU A 8 -1.20 -7.76 -3.52
C LEU A 8 0.10 -7.67 -2.72
N ASP A 9 -0.04 -7.41 -1.44
CA ASP A 9 1.08 -7.28 -0.53
C ASP A 9 1.43 -8.61 0.13
N PHE A 10 2.65 -9.07 -0.13
CA PHE A 10 3.24 -10.25 0.48
C PHE A 10 4.20 -9.90 1.64
N GLY A 11 4.06 -8.71 2.21
CA GLY A 11 4.89 -8.22 3.31
C GLY A 11 6.19 -7.53 2.88
N SER A 12 6.28 -7.05 1.63
CA SER A 12 7.45 -6.32 1.16
C SER A 12 7.51 -4.91 1.74
N GLN A 13 8.70 -4.53 2.20
CA GLN A 13 8.99 -3.14 2.57
C GLN A 13 8.86 -2.16 1.37
N TYR A 14 8.81 -2.65 0.14
CA TYR A 14 8.73 -1.85 -1.08
C TYR A 14 7.33 -1.77 -1.69
N THR A 15 6.31 -2.43 -1.12
CA THR A 15 4.93 -2.42 -1.67
C THR A 15 4.39 -1.00 -1.85
N GLN A 16 4.67 -0.10 -0.88
CA GLN A 16 4.27 1.31 -0.97
C GLN A 16 4.96 2.06 -2.13
N LEU A 17 6.19 1.65 -2.49
CA LEU A 17 6.90 2.25 -3.64
C LEU A 17 6.27 1.81 -4.97
N ILE A 18 5.76 0.57 -5.06
CA ILE A 18 4.98 0.12 -6.22
C ILE A 18 3.73 1.00 -6.35
N ALA A 19 2.95 1.17 -5.27
CA ALA A 19 1.76 2.01 -5.27
C ALA A 19 2.08 3.47 -5.64
N ARG A 20 3.19 4.00 -5.14
CA ARG A 20 3.66 5.34 -5.50
C ARG A 20 3.96 5.45 -6.98
N ALA A 21 4.68 4.49 -7.57
CA ALA A 21 5.00 4.48 -8.99
C ALA A 21 3.74 4.41 -9.86
N VAL A 22 2.73 3.61 -9.47
CA VAL A 22 1.42 3.56 -10.14
C VAL A 22 0.71 4.91 -10.10
N ARG A 23 0.67 5.55 -8.93
CA ARG A 23 0.05 6.88 -8.76
C ARG A 23 0.80 7.99 -9.49
N GLU A 24 2.12 7.94 -9.53
CA GLU A 24 2.95 8.86 -10.31
C GLU A 24 2.73 8.70 -11.83
N ALA A 25 2.27 7.52 -12.28
CA ALA A 25 1.80 7.31 -13.65
C ALA A 25 0.34 7.76 -13.87
N ASN A 26 -0.27 8.47 -12.93
CA ASN A 26 -1.66 8.95 -12.96
C ASN A 26 -2.70 7.82 -13.08
N VAL A 27 -2.44 6.67 -12.49
CA VAL A 27 -3.35 5.53 -12.38
C VAL A 27 -3.70 5.28 -10.91
N TYR A 28 -4.97 4.98 -10.62
CA TYR A 28 -5.39 4.65 -9.27
C TYR A 28 -4.97 3.23 -8.90
N CYS A 29 -4.58 3.02 -7.64
CA CYS A 29 -4.31 1.69 -7.11
C CYS A 29 -4.77 1.52 -5.66
N GLU A 30 -5.08 0.29 -5.34
CA GLU A 30 -5.36 -0.19 -3.98
C GLU A 30 -4.29 -1.21 -3.58
N ILE A 31 -3.90 -1.22 -2.29
CA ILE A 31 -3.03 -2.26 -1.72
C ILE A 31 -3.91 -3.15 -0.86
N THR A 32 -3.76 -4.46 -1.00
CA THR A 32 -4.51 -5.45 -0.23
C THR A 32 -3.57 -6.57 0.20
N PRO A 33 -3.65 -7.06 1.45
CA PRO A 33 -2.92 -8.24 1.86
C PRO A 33 -3.25 -9.44 0.96
N PHE A 34 -2.24 -10.25 0.62
CA PHE A 34 -2.35 -11.34 -0.38
C PHE A 34 -3.45 -12.37 -0.08
N HIS A 35 -3.82 -12.55 1.20
CA HIS A 35 -4.83 -13.52 1.66
C HIS A 35 -6.27 -12.99 1.60
N HIS A 36 -6.48 -11.72 1.27
CA HIS A 36 -7.81 -11.16 1.12
C HIS A 36 -8.42 -11.52 -0.24
N ALA A 37 -9.73 -11.74 -0.26
CA ALA A 37 -10.45 -12.06 -1.49
C ALA A 37 -10.40 -10.89 -2.48
N ILE A 38 -10.05 -11.20 -3.73
CA ILE A 38 -10.04 -10.22 -4.81
C ILE A 38 -11.46 -10.07 -5.37
N GLN A 39 -11.93 -8.83 -5.44
CA GLN A 39 -13.17 -8.50 -6.12
C GLN A 39 -12.89 -8.15 -7.58
N PHE A 40 -13.28 -9.04 -8.49
CA PHE A 40 -13.13 -8.83 -9.93
C PHE A 40 -14.33 -8.05 -10.47
N ASP A 41 -14.26 -6.75 -10.40
CA ASP A 41 -15.24 -5.85 -11.01
C ASP A 41 -14.66 -5.16 -12.27
N PRO A 42 -15.47 -4.53 -13.13
CA PRO A 42 -15.01 -3.93 -14.39
C PRO A 42 -13.99 -2.79 -14.24
N SER A 43 -13.82 -2.25 -13.03
CA SER A 43 -12.82 -1.22 -12.75
C SER A 43 -11.42 -1.79 -12.58
N LEU A 44 -11.29 -3.07 -12.20
CA LEU A 44 -10.01 -3.73 -12.03
C LEU A 44 -9.38 -4.03 -13.39
N LYS A 45 -8.26 -3.37 -13.71
CA LYS A 45 -7.56 -3.47 -14.99
C LYS A 45 -6.34 -4.37 -14.95
N GLY A 46 -5.76 -4.59 -13.78
CA GLY A 46 -4.59 -5.43 -13.61
C GLY A 46 -4.23 -5.66 -12.15
N VAL A 47 -3.39 -6.64 -11.91
CA VAL A 47 -2.90 -6.99 -10.59
C VAL A 47 -1.37 -6.96 -10.58
N ILE A 48 -0.79 -6.41 -9.51
CA ILE A 48 0.66 -6.45 -9.27
C ILE A 48 0.91 -7.28 -8.00
N LEU A 49 1.76 -8.30 -8.10
CA LEU A 49 2.22 -9.07 -6.95
C LEU A 49 3.54 -8.49 -6.46
N SER A 50 3.60 -8.09 -5.20
CA SER A 50 4.80 -7.50 -4.59
C SER A 50 5.89 -8.52 -4.28
N GLY A 51 7.02 -8.04 -3.77
CA GLY A 51 8.03 -8.85 -3.11
C GLY A 51 7.55 -9.40 -1.76
N SER A 52 8.39 -10.24 -1.14
CA SER A 52 8.22 -10.75 0.23
C SER A 52 9.60 -10.98 0.86
N PRO A 53 9.74 -10.91 2.20
CA PRO A 53 10.92 -11.39 2.89
C PRO A 53 11.00 -12.92 2.96
N ALA A 54 9.88 -13.64 2.73
CA ALA A 54 9.80 -15.09 2.75
C ALA A 54 10.46 -15.73 1.51
N SER A 55 10.83 -17.01 1.61
CA SER A 55 11.19 -17.84 0.46
C SER A 55 9.96 -18.57 -0.07
N VAL A 56 9.80 -18.63 -1.39
CA VAL A 56 8.74 -19.44 -2.02
C VAL A 56 8.90 -20.95 -1.75
N ASN A 57 10.02 -21.38 -1.20
CA ASN A 57 10.32 -22.77 -0.87
C ASN A 57 9.98 -23.11 0.59
N GLU A 58 9.60 -22.16 1.41
CA GLU A 58 9.10 -22.41 2.76
C GLU A 58 7.74 -23.10 2.73
N GLU A 59 7.43 -23.88 3.76
CA GLU A 59 6.19 -24.67 3.85
C GLU A 59 4.95 -23.78 3.95
N GLU A 60 5.06 -22.68 4.69
CA GLU A 60 4.00 -21.67 4.89
C GLU A 60 4.20 -20.42 4.03
N ALA A 61 4.89 -20.55 2.89
CA ALA A 61 5.15 -19.42 2.01
C ALA A 61 3.84 -18.74 1.56
N PRO A 62 3.75 -17.40 1.63
CA PRO A 62 2.60 -16.66 1.13
C PRO A 62 2.26 -17.04 -0.32
N ASN A 63 1.00 -17.43 -0.57
CA ASN A 63 0.60 -17.92 -1.89
C ASN A 63 -0.78 -17.40 -2.30
N VAL A 64 -1.00 -17.30 -3.62
CA VAL A 64 -2.29 -16.94 -4.23
C VAL A 64 -2.51 -17.75 -5.50
N ASP A 65 -3.74 -17.92 -5.90
CA ASP A 65 -4.06 -18.55 -7.19
C ASP A 65 -3.84 -17.59 -8.36
N ILE A 66 -2.58 -17.53 -8.83
CA ILE A 66 -2.18 -16.65 -9.93
C ILE A 66 -2.91 -17.02 -11.23
N LYS A 67 -3.26 -18.30 -11.43
CA LYS A 67 -3.98 -18.75 -12.63
C LYS A 67 -5.37 -18.15 -12.68
N ALA A 68 -6.11 -18.22 -11.58
CA ALA A 68 -7.44 -17.61 -11.47
C ALA A 68 -7.41 -16.08 -11.66
N ILE A 69 -6.36 -15.39 -11.16
CA ILE A 69 -6.18 -13.94 -11.37
C ILE A 69 -5.93 -13.67 -12.86
N LEU A 70 -5.02 -14.42 -13.48
CA LEU A 70 -4.61 -14.24 -14.87
C LEU A 70 -5.76 -14.46 -15.86
N GLU A 71 -6.72 -15.35 -15.53
CA GLU A 71 -7.95 -15.53 -16.34
C GLU A 71 -8.80 -14.23 -16.42
N LYS A 72 -8.67 -13.34 -15.46
CA LYS A 72 -9.51 -12.15 -15.36
C LYS A 72 -8.80 -10.87 -15.83
N VAL A 73 -7.53 -10.68 -15.47
CA VAL A 73 -6.77 -9.45 -15.71
C VAL A 73 -5.29 -9.73 -15.94
N PRO A 74 -4.55 -8.82 -16.62
CA PRO A 74 -3.09 -8.89 -16.73
C PRO A 74 -2.42 -8.86 -15.35
N VAL A 75 -1.27 -9.54 -15.23
CA VAL A 75 -0.52 -9.67 -13.97
C VAL A 75 0.94 -9.26 -14.18
N LEU A 76 1.42 -8.34 -13.33
CA LEU A 76 2.84 -8.05 -13.15
C LEU A 76 3.31 -8.62 -11.82
N THR A 77 4.43 -9.31 -11.81
CA THR A 77 4.98 -9.93 -10.60
C THR A 77 6.39 -9.45 -10.35
N VAL A 78 6.68 -9.04 -9.10
CA VAL A 78 7.94 -8.42 -8.72
C VAL A 78 8.63 -9.26 -7.65
N CYS A 79 9.90 -9.57 -7.85
CA CYS A 79 10.79 -10.28 -6.94
C CYS A 79 10.18 -11.61 -6.45
N TYR A 80 9.69 -11.68 -5.20
CA TYR A 80 8.98 -12.85 -4.68
C TYR A 80 7.79 -13.24 -5.56
N GLY A 81 6.98 -12.29 -6.00
CA GLY A 81 5.87 -12.54 -6.90
C GLY A 81 6.30 -13.21 -8.20
N ALA A 82 7.46 -12.84 -8.75
CA ALA A 82 8.03 -13.46 -9.94
C ALA A 82 8.48 -14.91 -9.67
N GLN A 83 9.14 -15.15 -8.54
CA GLN A 83 9.52 -16.50 -8.10
C GLN A 83 8.29 -17.39 -7.87
N LEU A 84 7.28 -16.86 -7.19
CA LEU A 84 6.01 -17.54 -6.95
C LEU A 84 5.33 -17.92 -8.27
N SER A 85 5.32 -17.01 -9.23
CA SER A 85 4.77 -17.27 -10.56
C SER A 85 5.53 -18.38 -11.28
N ALA A 86 6.86 -18.31 -11.32
CA ALA A 86 7.65 -19.36 -11.93
C ALA A 86 7.36 -20.74 -11.30
N LYS A 87 7.32 -20.82 -9.97
CA LYS A 87 7.04 -22.06 -9.22
C LYS A 87 5.63 -22.59 -9.48
N ASN A 88 4.60 -21.73 -9.43
CA ASN A 88 3.20 -22.15 -9.60
C ASN A 88 2.87 -22.64 -11.01
N PHE A 89 3.70 -22.29 -11.99
CA PHE A 89 3.58 -22.78 -13.38
C PHE A 89 4.58 -23.91 -13.73
N GLY A 90 5.34 -24.44 -12.74
CA GLY A 90 6.20 -25.61 -12.90
C GLY A 90 7.68 -25.29 -13.19
N GLY A 91 8.10 -24.05 -13.03
CA GLY A 91 9.51 -23.66 -13.05
C GLY A 91 10.23 -24.02 -11.76
N LYS A 92 11.55 -23.75 -11.71
CA LYS A 92 12.36 -24.01 -10.53
C LYS A 92 12.90 -22.72 -9.95
N VAL A 93 12.80 -22.63 -8.62
CA VAL A 93 13.37 -21.55 -7.81
C VAL A 93 14.27 -22.19 -6.77
N GLU A 94 15.53 -21.79 -6.75
CA GLU A 94 16.54 -22.36 -5.88
C GLU A 94 17.23 -21.27 -5.08
N LYS A 95 17.72 -21.64 -3.90
CA LYS A 95 18.49 -20.71 -3.08
C LYS A 95 19.79 -20.37 -3.81
N SER A 96 20.01 -19.08 -4.04
CA SER A 96 21.25 -18.63 -4.68
C SER A 96 22.44 -18.82 -3.75
N ASN A 97 23.55 -19.34 -4.29
CA ASN A 97 24.82 -19.43 -3.57
C ASN A 97 25.44 -18.04 -3.31
N LYS A 98 25.00 -17.03 -4.03
CA LYS A 98 25.37 -15.63 -3.84
C LYS A 98 24.10 -14.85 -3.58
N ARG A 99 23.99 -14.27 -2.38
CA ARG A 99 22.92 -13.30 -2.10
C ARG A 99 23.11 -12.13 -3.05
N GLU A 100 22.09 -11.85 -3.86
CA GLU A 100 22.14 -10.78 -4.84
C GLU A 100 21.45 -9.54 -4.30
N TYR A 101 22.29 -8.63 -3.82
CA TYR A 101 21.87 -7.32 -3.31
C TYR A 101 22.68 -6.25 -4.02
N GLY A 102 21.99 -5.33 -4.68
CA GLY A 102 22.65 -4.17 -5.28
C GLY A 102 22.30 -3.94 -6.74
N ARG A 103 23.17 -3.20 -7.40
CA ARG A 103 23.01 -2.78 -8.79
C ARG A 103 23.39 -3.89 -9.74
N ALA A 104 22.59 -4.08 -10.78
CA ALA A 104 22.88 -4.97 -11.91
C ALA A 104 22.53 -4.27 -13.23
N GLN A 105 23.13 -4.73 -14.34
CA GLN A 105 22.82 -4.26 -15.69
C GLN A 105 21.85 -5.22 -16.36
N LEU A 106 20.71 -4.73 -16.79
CA LEU A 106 19.65 -5.51 -17.42
C LEU A 106 19.97 -5.71 -18.91
N ARG A 107 20.21 -6.93 -19.36
CA ARG A 107 20.39 -7.24 -20.77
C ARG A 107 19.08 -7.76 -21.35
N ILE A 108 18.52 -7.00 -22.29
CA ILE A 108 17.27 -7.35 -22.96
C ILE A 108 17.56 -8.41 -24.03
N LYS A 109 17.01 -9.60 -23.85
CA LYS A 109 17.15 -10.74 -24.79
C LYS A 109 16.07 -10.76 -25.83
N LYS A 110 14.90 -10.25 -25.49
CA LYS A 110 13.76 -10.19 -26.39
C LYS A 110 12.98 -8.90 -26.18
N GLN A 111 12.64 -8.28 -27.31
CA GLN A 111 11.77 -7.09 -27.28
C GLN A 111 10.36 -7.45 -26.79
N ASP A 112 9.84 -6.62 -25.94
CA ASP A 112 8.53 -6.79 -25.31
C ASP A 112 7.91 -5.41 -25.05
N ILE A 113 6.59 -5.36 -25.00
CA ILE A 113 5.84 -4.13 -24.71
C ILE A 113 6.19 -3.57 -23.32
N LEU A 114 6.53 -4.45 -22.35
CA LEU A 114 6.99 -4.04 -21.02
C LEU A 114 8.29 -3.24 -21.08
N PHE A 115 9.15 -3.53 -22.07
CA PHE A 115 10.45 -2.87 -22.26
C PHE A 115 10.44 -1.80 -23.37
N LYS A 116 9.25 -1.36 -23.77
CA LYS A 116 9.12 -0.21 -24.67
C LYS A 116 9.82 1.01 -24.05
N ASP A 117 10.67 1.68 -24.85
CA ASP A 117 11.46 2.84 -24.44
C ASP A 117 12.45 2.58 -23.27
N ILE A 118 12.85 1.32 -23.07
CA ILE A 118 13.89 0.92 -22.12
C ILE A 118 15.19 0.67 -22.88
N GLU A 119 16.26 1.27 -22.37
CA GLU A 119 17.62 1.07 -22.91
C GLU A 119 18.19 -0.28 -22.49
N ASP A 120 18.84 -0.98 -23.41
CA ASP A 120 19.62 -2.17 -23.08
C ASP A 120 20.75 -1.79 -22.11
N ASN A 121 21.08 -2.69 -21.20
CA ASN A 121 22.04 -2.44 -20.11
C ASN A 121 21.61 -1.33 -19.13
N SER A 122 20.31 -1.01 -19.03
CA SER A 122 19.81 -0.14 -17.97
C SER A 122 20.06 -0.71 -16.59
N GLN A 123 20.33 0.17 -15.60
CA GLN A 123 20.56 -0.25 -14.23
C GLN A 123 19.26 -0.68 -13.55
N VAL A 124 19.30 -1.85 -12.90
CA VAL A 124 18.22 -2.38 -12.05
C VAL A 124 18.74 -2.72 -10.65
N TRP A 125 17.82 -2.83 -9.68
CA TRP A 125 18.14 -3.16 -8.29
C TRP A 125 17.69 -4.56 -7.94
N MET A 126 18.65 -5.40 -7.52
CA MET A 126 18.44 -6.74 -7.03
C MET A 126 18.36 -6.74 -5.49
N SER A 127 17.45 -7.54 -4.92
CA SER A 127 17.32 -7.69 -3.47
C SER A 127 16.61 -9.02 -3.17
N HIS A 128 17.33 -10.15 -3.38
CA HIS A 128 16.76 -11.47 -3.18
C HIS A 128 17.82 -12.50 -2.80
N SER A 129 17.39 -13.56 -2.10
CA SER A 129 18.23 -14.72 -1.71
C SER A 129 17.98 -15.95 -2.60
N ASP A 130 16.80 -16.04 -3.20
CA ASP A 130 16.41 -17.13 -4.09
C ASP A 130 16.37 -16.63 -5.53
N SER A 131 16.69 -17.50 -6.49
CA SER A 131 16.73 -17.16 -7.91
C SER A 131 15.94 -18.17 -8.73
N ILE A 132 15.29 -17.70 -9.77
CA ILE A 132 14.63 -18.54 -10.77
C ILE A 132 15.73 -19.18 -11.62
N THR A 133 15.90 -20.50 -11.53
CA THR A 133 16.92 -21.25 -12.26
C THR A 133 16.37 -21.89 -13.53
N GLN A 134 15.06 -22.14 -13.58
CA GLN A 134 14.38 -22.68 -14.75
C GLN A 134 12.98 -22.08 -14.91
N LEU A 135 12.72 -21.50 -16.08
CA LEU A 135 11.36 -21.08 -16.46
C LEU A 135 10.49 -22.28 -16.82
N PRO A 136 9.16 -22.18 -16.62
CA PRO A 136 8.21 -23.14 -17.20
C PRO A 136 8.28 -23.16 -18.74
N ASP A 137 7.90 -24.28 -19.37
CA ASP A 137 7.99 -24.47 -20.84
C ASP A 137 7.16 -23.44 -21.63
N ASN A 138 6.05 -22.98 -21.06
CA ASN A 138 5.18 -21.97 -21.65
C ASN A 138 5.54 -20.52 -21.29
N PHE A 139 6.76 -20.32 -20.76
CA PHE A 139 7.28 -19.00 -20.46
C PHE A 139 8.45 -18.64 -21.40
N GLU A 140 8.70 -17.36 -21.51
CA GLU A 140 9.70 -16.80 -22.39
C GLU A 140 10.61 -15.86 -21.62
N LEU A 141 11.93 -16.08 -21.76
CA LEU A 141 12.94 -15.19 -21.18
C LEU A 141 12.94 -13.87 -21.94
N LEU A 142 12.79 -12.77 -21.22
CA LEU A 142 12.83 -11.42 -21.77
C LEU A 142 14.16 -10.71 -21.49
N ALA A 143 14.74 -10.91 -20.30
CA ALA A 143 16.01 -10.29 -19.93
C ALA A 143 16.76 -11.13 -18.87
N ASP A 144 18.09 -10.99 -18.88
CA ASP A 144 19.00 -11.51 -17.86
C ASP A 144 19.90 -10.40 -17.31
N THR A 145 20.79 -10.75 -16.36
CA THR A 145 21.95 -9.95 -15.94
C THR A 145 23.19 -10.81 -15.96
N ASP A 146 24.36 -10.26 -15.62
CA ASP A 146 25.59 -11.05 -15.57
C ASP A 146 25.53 -12.18 -14.54
N SER A 147 24.76 -12.01 -13.48
CA SER A 147 24.66 -12.96 -12.36
C SER A 147 23.36 -13.74 -12.32
N ILE A 148 22.28 -13.22 -12.94
CA ILE A 148 20.93 -13.80 -12.89
C ILE A 148 20.49 -14.24 -14.29
N PRO A 149 20.28 -15.55 -14.51
CA PRO A 149 19.86 -16.07 -15.82
C PRO A 149 18.42 -15.67 -16.19
N VAL A 150 17.56 -15.37 -15.20
CA VAL A 150 16.17 -14.99 -15.41
C VAL A 150 15.89 -13.71 -14.62
N ALA A 151 16.17 -12.55 -15.22
CA ALA A 151 15.87 -11.26 -14.63
C ALA A 151 14.45 -10.78 -14.98
N ALA A 152 13.97 -11.13 -16.18
CA ALA A 152 12.59 -10.86 -16.58
C ALA A 152 12.08 -11.94 -17.53
N PHE A 153 10.77 -12.18 -17.44
CA PHE A 153 10.10 -13.18 -18.27
C PHE A 153 8.63 -12.80 -18.52
N ARG A 154 8.03 -13.46 -19.49
CA ARG A 154 6.56 -13.45 -19.67
C ARG A 154 6.02 -14.85 -19.90
N LYS A 155 4.76 -15.08 -19.58
CA LYS A 155 4.04 -16.27 -20.04
C LYS A 155 3.73 -16.09 -21.51
N LYS A 156 4.06 -17.09 -22.36
CA LYS A 156 3.62 -17.12 -23.76
C LYS A 156 2.11 -17.10 -23.81
N GLN A 157 1.54 -16.25 -24.64
CA GLN A 157 0.11 -16.17 -24.86
C GLN A 157 -0.26 -16.81 -26.16
N ASP A 158 -1.31 -17.66 -26.12
CA ASP A 158 -2.03 -18.04 -27.32
C ASP A 158 -3.28 -17.15 -27.46
N ASP A 159 -3.98 -16.86 -26.34
CA ASP A 159 -5.08 -15.91 -26.19
C ASP A 159 -5.25 -15.53 -24.72
N GLY A 160 -5.62 -14.28 -24.41
CA GLY A 160 -5.96 -13.83 -23.05
C GLY A 160 -5.00 -12.84 -22.41
N ASN A 161 -5.05 -12.72 -21.07
CA ASN A 161 -4.27 -11.77 -20.30
C ASN A 161 -2.79 -12.17 -20.18
N SER A 162 -1.89 -11.18 -20.17
CA SER A 162 -0.46 -11.40 -20.03
C SER A 162 0.00 -11.50 -18.59
N LEU A 163 1.01 -12.35 -18.34
CA LEU A 163 1.77 -12.37 -17.10
C LEU A 163 3.21 -12.00 -17.41
N HIS A 164 3.73 -11.00 -16.72
CA HIS A 164 5.11 -10.58 -16.75
C HIS A 164 5.73 -10.71 -15.37
N GLY A 165 6.97 -11.18 -15.30
CA GLY A 165 7.73 -11.32 -14.06
C GLY A 165 9.05 -10.56 -14.13
N LEU A 166 9.34 -9.81 -13.06
CA LEU A 166 10.59 -9.10 -12.85
C LEU A 166 11.23 -9.60 -11.56
N GLN A 167 12.43 -10.17 -11.64
CA GLN A 167 13.18 -10.60 -10.46
C GLN A 167 13.75 -9.42 -9.67
N PHE A 168 13.98 -8.30 -10.32
CA PHE A 168 14.43 -7.04 -9.72
C PHE A 168 13.27 -6.16 -9.27
N HIS A 169 13.60 -5.07 -8.58
CA HIS A 169 12.65 -4.10 -8.07
C HIS A 169 12.57 -2.86 -8.97
N PRO A 170 11.58 -2.76 -9.88
CA PRO A 170 11.43 -1.60 -10.76
C PRO A 170 10.98 -0.33 -10.00
N GLU A 171 10.37 -0.50 -8.82
CA GLU A 171 9.77 0.58 -8.02
C GLU A 171 10.80 1.40 -7.25
N VAL A 172 12.03 0.87 -7.05
CA VAL A 172 13.05 1.57 -6.26
C VAL A 172 13.87 2.54 -7.11
N TYR A 173 14.36 3.60 -6.48
CA TYR A 173 15.14 4.66 -7.13
C TYR A 173 16.35 4.14 -7.93
N HIS A 174 16.95 3.05 -7.47
CA HIS A 174 18.14 2.48 -8.10
C HIS A 174 17.86 1.73 -9.41
N SER A 175 16.61 1.45 -9.73
CA SER A 175 16.18 0.96 -11.04
C SER A 175 15.88 2.17 -11.94
N SER A 176 16.87 2.59 -12.72
CA SER A 176 16.85 3.90 -13.41
C SER A 176 15.65 4.12 -14.33
N GLN A 177 15.20 3.05 -15.01
CA GLN A 177 14.04 3.08 -15.92
C GLN A 177 12.86 2.24 -15.39
N GLY A 178 12.88 1.83 -14.12
CA GLY A 178 11.85 0.98 -13.55
C GLY A 178 10.44 1.59 -13.57
N LYS A 179 10.31 2.91 -13.38
CA LYS A 179 9.03 3.62 -13.50
C LYS A 179 8.45 3.56 -14.91
N VAL A 180 9.29 3.56 -15.94
CA VAL A 180 8.84 3.40 -17.34
C VAL A 180 8.29 2.00 -17.54
N MET A 181 8.94 0.95 -17.02
CA MET A 181 8.42 -0.43 -17.08
C MET A 181 7.06 -0.55 -16.39
N ILE A 182 6.91 0.03 -15.18
CA ILE A 182 5.62 0.04 -14.49
C ILE A 182 4.57 0.78 -15.33
N LYS A 183 4.89 1.93 -15.89
CA LYS A 183 3.98 2.68 -16.75
C LYS A 183 3.57 1.87 -17.99
N ASN A 184 4.51 1.18 -18.65
CA ASN A 184 4.21 0.32 -19.80
C ASN A 184 3.23 -0.79 -19.43
N PHE A 185 3.40 -1.42 -18.24
CA PHE A 185 2.43 -2.38 -17.73
C PHE A 185 1.04 -1.75 -17.56
N LEU A 186 0.96 -0.58 -16.93
CA LEU A 186 -0.31 0.08 -16.63
C LEU A 186 -1.05 0.53 -17.89
N VAL A 187 -0.33 1.18 -18.81
CA VAL A 187 -0.93 1.87 -19.97
C VAL A 187 -1.00 0.95 -21.18
N ASP A 188 0.12 0.34 -21.55
CA ASP A 188 0.22 -0.41 -22.80
C ASP A 188 -0.27 -1.87 -22.65
N ILE A 189 -0.21 -2.45 -21.44
CA ILE A 189 -0.67 -3.84 -21.19
C ILE A 189 -2.04 -3.86 -20.55
N CYS A 190 -2.28 -3.11 -19.47
CA CYS A 190 -3.59 -3.08 -18.80
C CYS A 190 -4.60 -2.12 -19.45
N GLY A 191 -4.16 -1.23 -20.35
CA GLY A 191 -5.02 -0.26 -21.00
C GLY A 191 -5.59 0.81 -20.08
N CYS A 192 -4.91 1.12 -18.96
CA CYS A 192 -5.36 2.13 -18.03
C CYS A 192 -5.25 3.55 -18.61
N HIS A 193 -6.27 4.36 -18.37
CA HIS A 193 -6.23 5.78 -18.65
C HIS A 193 -5.47 6.52 -17.55
N GLN A 194 -4.56 7.42 -17.96
CA GLN A 194 -3.76 8.24 -17.02
C GLN A 194 -4.54 9.49 -16.58
N ASN A 195 -5.68 9.30 -15.93
CA ASN A 195 -6.59 10.38 -15.54
C ASN A 195 -6.75 10.54 -14.02
N TRP A 196 -6.10 9.69 -13.23
CA TRP A 196 -6.09 9.82 -11.78
C TRP A 196 -5.10 10.89 -11.34
N THR A 197 -5.54 11.77 -10.45
CA THR A 197 -4.70 12.76 -9.79
C THR A 197 -5.08 12.85 -8.31
N PRO A 198 -4.21 13.35 -7.41
CA PRO A 198 -4.60 13.62 -6.02
C PRO A 198 -5.83 14.53 -5.92
N ALA A 199 -5.99 15.49 -6.84
CA ALA A 199 -7.15 16.39 -6.87
C ALA A 199 -8.44 15.64 -7.24
N SER A 200 -8.40 14.75 -8.26
CA SER A 200 -9.56 13.93 -8.62
C SER A 200 -9.94 12.98 -7.49
N PHE A 201 -8.95 12.38 -6.82
CA PHE A 201 -9.17 11.54 -5.64
C PHE A 201 -9.89 12.30 -4.52
N VAL A 202 -9.45 13.53 -4.20
CA VAL A 202 -10.13 14.38 -3.20
C VAL A 202 -11.58 14.59 -3.57
N THR A 203 -11.87 14.99 -4.81
CA THR A 203 -13.23 15.27 -5.29
C THR A 203 -14.14 14.05 -5.14
N GLU A 204 -13.66 12.88 -5.59
CA GLU A 204 -14.44 11.65 -5.53
C GLU A 204 -14.63 11.13 -4.11
N THR A 205 -13.58 11.22 -3.27
CA THR A 205 -13.66 10.82 -1.86
C THR A 205 -14.67 11.69 -1.11
N VAL A 206 -14.63 13.00 -1.33
CA VAL A 206 -15.59 13.95 -0.74
C VAL A 206 -17.02 13.61 -1.16
N GLN A 207 -17.22 13.30 -2.45
CA GLN A 207 -18.55 12.91 -2.94
C GLN A 207 -19.05 11.61 -2.30
N LYS A 208 -18.22 10.58 -2.23
CA LYS A 208 -18.55 9.29 -1.57
C LYS A 208 -18.87 9.49 -0.08
N LEU A 209 -18.06 10.27 0.63
CA LEU A 209 -18.29 10.57 2.04
C LEU A 209 -19.62 11.32 2.24
N LYS A 210 -19.95 12.27 1.35
CA LYS A 210 -21.21 13.00 1.38
C LYS A 210 -22.42 12.08 1.20
N GLU A 211 -22.33 11.13 0.27
CA GLU A 211 -23.37 10.13 0.03
C GLU A 211 -23.52 9.17 1.21
N GLN A 212 -22.40 8.68 1.76
CA GLN A 212 -22.38 7.74 2.87
C GLN A 212 -22.90 8.34 4.18
N ILE A 213 -22.51 9.57 4.49
CA ILE A 213 -22.84 10.24 5.75
C ILE A 213 -24.24 10.90 5.67
N GLY A 214 -24.64 11.38 4.49
CA GLY A 214 -25.90 12.10 4.28
C GLY A 214 -25.99 13.31 5.20
N GLU A 215 -27.09 13.39 5.96
CA GLU A 215 -27.33 14.47 6.95
C GLU A 215 -26.76 14.14 8.34
N GLY A 216 -26.02 13.04 8.49
CA GLY A 216 -25.47 12.61 9.76
C GLY A 216 -24.29 13.47 10.25
N HIS A 217 -23.99 13.35 11.54
CA HIS A 217 -22.83 13.94 12.19
C HIS A 217 -21.74 12.89 12.38
N VAL A 218 -20.50 13.31 12.25
CA VAL A 218 -19.30 12.47 12.44
C VAL A 218 -18.51 12.97 13.63
N ILE A 219 -18.11 12.07 14.52
CA ILE A 219 -17.11 12.34 15.56
C ILE A 219 -15.79 11.70 15.18
N MET A 220 -14.68 12.38 15.42
CA MET A 220 -13.36 11.89 15.05
C MET A 220 -12.30 12.29 16.07
N ALA A 221 -11.50 11.31 16.53
CA ALA A 221 -10.30 11.60 17.31
C ALA A 221 -9.18 12.08 16.38
N LEU A 222 -8.51 13.15 16.79
CA LEU A 222 -7.39 13.77 16.08
C LEU A 222 -6.11 13.62 16.88
N SER A 223 -5.02 13.25 16.23
CA SER A 223 -3.72 13.01 16.87
C SER A 223 -2.72 14.16 16.68
N GLY A 224 -3.05 15.18 15.87
CA GLY A 224 -2.07 16.16 15.40
C GLY A 224 -1.22 15.68 14.23
N GLY A 225 -1.34 14.41 13.85
CA GLY A 225 -0.61 13.81 12.73
C GLY A 225 -1.25 14.08 11.36
N VAL A 226 -0.47 13.87 10.30
CA VAL A 226 -0.87 14.14 8.91
C VAL A 226 -2.10 13.31 8.52
N ASP A 227 -2.14 12.01 8.85
CA ASP A 227 -3.18 11.10 8.41
C ASP A 227 -4.55 11.47 8.98
N SER A 228 -4.63 11.70 10.29
CA SER A 228 -5.85 12.15 10.96
C SER A 228 -6.31 13.52 10.45
N THR A 229 -5.37 14.43 10.15
CA THR A 229 -5.68 15.76 9.61
C THR A 229 -6.23 15.67 8.19
N VAL A 230 -5.66 14.83 7.33
CA VAL A 230 -6.14 14.60 5.96
C VAL A 230 -7.54 13.99 6.00
N ALA A 231 -7.77 12.96 6.82
CA ALA A 231 -9.08 12.33 6.97
C ALA A 231 -10.14 13.34 7.46
N ALA A 232 -9.82 14.12 8.50
CA ALA A 232 -10.73 15.17 9.00
C ALA A 232 -11.03 16.23 7.94
N THR A 233 -10.02 16.65 7.17
CA THR A 233 -10.20 17.64 6.10
C THR A 233 -11.12 17.11 4.99
N LEU A 234 -11.00 15.86 4.60
CA LEU A 234 -11.87 15.23 3.60
C LEU A 234 -13.30 15.13 4.10
N ILE A 235 -13.51 14.70 5.35
CA ILE A 235 -14.83 14.63 5.98
C ILE A 235 -15.43 16.03 6.10
N HIS A 236 -14.65 17.01 6.57
CA HIS A 236 -15.14 18.41 6.67
C HIS A 236 -15.53 18.98 5.31
N LYS A 237 -14.77 18.72 4.25
CA LYS A 237 -15.15 19.10 2.88
C LYS A 237 -16.47 18.47 2.43
N ALA A 238 -16.80 17.28 2.94
CA ALA A 238 -18.03 16.58 2.61
C ALA A 238 -19.24 17.10 3.39
N ILE A 239 -19.11 17.34 4.69
CA ILE A 239 -20.23 17.58 5.60
C ILE A 239 -20.13 18.89 6.42
N GLY A 240 -19.06 19.66 6.27
CA GLY A 240 -18.87 20.93 7.00
C GLY A 240 -18.81 20.76 8.51
N ASP A 241 -19.48 21.63 9.24
CA ASP A 241 -19.45 21.71 10.71
C ASP A 241 -20.08 20.49 11.41
N ARG A 242 -20.71 19.57 10.66
CA ARG A 242 -21.19 18.29 11.18
C ARG A 242 -20.08 17.30 11.48
N LEU A 243 -18.82 17.63 11.18
CA LEU A 243 -17.65 16.97 11.72
C LEU A 243 -17.30 17.56 13.08
N HIS A 244 -17.20 16.73 14.11
CA HIS A 244 -16.78 17.08 15.45
C HIS A 244 -15.43 16.41 15.75
N GLY A 245 -14.35 17.19 15.69
CA GLY A 245 -13.01 16.74 16.04
C GLY A 245 -12.75 16.79 17.54
N ILE A 246 -12.11 15.80 18.08
CA ILE A 246 -11.63 15.77 19.47
C ILE A 246 -10.11 15.60 19.47
N PHE A 247 -9.41 16.57 20.06
CA PHE A 247 -7.96 16.52 20.26
C PHE A 247 -7.65 16.50 21.76
N VAL A 248 -6.93 15.47 22.22
CA VAL A 248 -6.69 15.23 23.64
C VAL A 248 -5.27 15.63 24.03
N ASP A 249 -5.14 16.52 25.03
CA ASP A 249 -3.88 16.76 25.71
C ASP A 249 -3.67 15.68 26.77
N ASN A 250 -2.79 14.76 26.46
CA ASN A 250 -2.43 13.64 27.36
C ASN A 250 -1.25 13.95 28.28
N GLY A 251 -0.73 15.18 28.26
CA GLY A 251 0.39 15.62 29.09
C GLY A 251 1.79 15.14 28.64
N VAL A 252 1.87 14.33 27.55
CA VAL A 252 3.14 13.85 26.99
C VAL A 252 3.38 14.41 25.58
N LEU A 253 2.61 15.42 25.19
CA LEU A 253 2.85 16.20 23.98
C LEU A 253 4.13 17.05 24.11
N ARG A 254 4.67 17.50 23.00
CA ARG A 254 5.79 18.44 23.00
C ARG A 254 5.35 19.79 23.59
N LYS A 255 6.34 20.59 24.00
CA LYS A 255 6.10 21.95 24.53
C LYS A 255 5.24 22.75 23.53
N ASP A 256 4.16 23.33 24.02
CA ASP A 256 3.20 24.14 23.30
C ASP A 256 2.47 23.47 22.12
N GLU A 257 2.68 22.15 21.90
CA GLU A 257 2.13 21.39 20.77
C GLU A 257 0.60 21.37 20.80
N PHE A 258 0.01 21.22 21.97
CA PHE A 258 -1.46 21.18 22.11
C PHE A 258 -2.13 22.43 21.53
N GLN A 259 -1.65 23.62 21.92
CA GLN A 259 -2.21 24.89 21.42
C GLN A 259 -1.90 25.09 19.94
N GLN A 260 -0.66 24.81 19.50
CA GLN A 260 -0.26 24.95 18.10
C GLN A 260 -1.10 24.08 17.16
N VAL A 261 -1.40 22.83 17.56
CA VAL A 261 -2.23 21.92 16.77
C VAL A 261 -3.67 22.41 16.72
N LEU A 262 -4.25 22.86 17.84
CA LEU A 262 -5.60 23.43 17.85
C LEU A 262 -5.70 24.66 16.97
N ASP A 263 -4.74 25.59 17.06
CA ASP A 263 -4.70 26.79 16.23
C ASP A 263 -4.62 26.43 14.75
N THR A 264 -3.83 25.41 14.40
CA THR A 264 -3.72 24.90 13.03
C THR A 264 -5.06 24.34 12.54
N TYR A 265 -5.74 23.54 13.35
CA TYR A 265 -7.04 22.97 12.99
C TYR A 265 -8.09 24.06 12.79
N HIS A 266 -8.14 25.06 13.66
CA HIS A 266 -9.05 26.18 13.53
C HIS A 266 -8.73 27.04 12.29
N ALA A 267 -7.44 27.26 12.00
CA ALA A 267 -7.01 28.02 10.81
C ALA A 267 -7.43 27.36 9.49
N ILE A 268 -7.54 26.04 9.43
CA ILE A 268 -8.05 25.32 8.26
C ILE A 268 -9.56 25.08 8.30
N GLY A 269 -10.26 25.66 9.28
CA GLY A 269 -11.71 25.65 9.40
C GLY A 269 -12.32 24.41 10.05
N LEU A 270 -11.52 23.54 10.67
CA LEU A 270 -12.05 22.35 11.33
C LEU A 270 -12.70 22.69 12.68
N ASN A 271 -13.87 22.11 12.92
CA ASN A 271 -14.56 22.17 14.21
C ASN A 271 -13.90 21.15 15.18
N VAL A 272 -12.90 21.61 15.93
CA VAL A 272 -12.11 20.75 16.83
C VAL A 272 -12.19 21.27 18.26
N ARG A 273 -12.48 20.36 19.18
CA ARG A 273 -12.48 20.60 20.62
C ARG A 273 -11.23 20.00 21.26
N GLY A 274 -10.46 20.84 21.96
CA GLY A 274 -9.34 20.41 22.79
C GLY A 274 -9.79 19.94 24.16
N ILE A 275 -9.31 18.79 24.62
CA ILE A 275 -9.61 18.20 25.94
C ILE A 275 -8.33 18.12 26.75
N ASP A 276 -8.27 18.84 27.88
CA ASP A 276 -7.18 18.65 28.84
C ASP A 276 -7.44 17.44 29.71
N ALA A 277 -6.69 16.36 29.46
CA ALA A 277 -6.76 15.11 30.22
C ALA A 277 -5.42 14.78 30.92
N LYS A 278 -4.47 15.72 30.99
CA LYS A 278 -3.11 15.50 31.51
C LYS A 278 -3.07 14.77 32.83
N GLN A 279 -3.88 15.20 33.80
CA GLN A 279 -3.86 14.59 35.13
C GLN A 279 -4.28 13.12 35.08
N MET A 280 -5.29 12.79 34.30
CA MET A 280 -5.76 11.41 34.13
C MET A 280 -4.65 10.49 33.56
N PHE A 281 -3.89 10.99 32.59
CA PHE A 281 -2.76 10.24 32.02
C PHE A 281 -1.58 10.14 32.99
N TYR A 282 -1.25 11.21 33.75
CA TYR A 282 -0.21 11.17 34.76
C TYR A 282 -0.53 10.14 35.84
N ASP A 283 -1.76 10.13 36.37
CA ASP A 283 -2.20 9.18 37.37
C ASP A 283 -2.15 7.73 36.85
N GLY A 284 -2.60 7.51 35.62
CA GLY A 284 -2.58 6.18 35.00
C GLY A 284 -1.18 5.64 34.70
N LEU A 285 -0.22 6.53 34.46
CA LEU A 285 1.18 6.18 34.17
C LEU A 285 2.06 6.11 35.39
N ALA A 286 1.59 6.56 36.55
CA ALA A 286 2.35 6.54 37.77
C ALA A 286 2.81 5.12 38.13
N GLY A 287 4.13 4.99 38.38
CA GLY A 287 4.75 3.68 38.73
C GLY A 287 4.91 2.70 37.56
N LYS A 288 4.56 3.06 36.33
CA LYS A 288 4.75 2.22 35.14
C LYS A 288 6.13 2.47 34.53
N SER A 289 6.95 1.42 34.40
CA SER A 289 8.28 1.47 33.80
C SER A 289 8.32 0.86 32.40
N GLU A 290 7.63 -0.26 32.21
CA GLU A 290 7.66 -1.06 30.99
C GLU A 290 6.98 -0.36 29.82
N PRO A 291 7.63 -0.27 28.65
CA PRO A 291 7.10 0.45 27.49
C PRO A 291 5.73 -0.08 27.01
N GLU A 292 5.55 -1.39 26.98
CA GLU A 292 4.30 -2.01 26.54
C GLU A 292 3.14 -1.76 27.51
N GLU A 293 3.43 -1.76 28.82
CA GLU A 293 2.45 -1.41 29.83
C GLU A 293 2.00 0.05 29.69
N LYS A 294 2.95 0.97 29.46
CA LYS A 294 2.64 2.39 29.19
C LYS A 294 1.76 2.54 27.95
N ARG A 295 2.09 1.84 26.86
CA ARG A 295 1.32 1.88 25.61
C ARG A 295 -0.13 1.46 25.83
N LYS A 296 -0.35 0.34 26.53
CA LYS A 296 -1.70 -0.18 26.86
C LYS A 296 -2.50 0.81 27.71
N VAL A 297 -1.87 1.41 28.71
CA VAL A 297 -2.52 2.41 29.57
C VAL A 297 -2.90 3.65 28.78
N ILE A 298 -1.97 4.20 27.99
CA ILE A 298 -2.23 5.36 27.15
C ILE A 298 -3.38 5.08 26.18
N GLY A 299 -3.35 3.96 25.46
CA GLY A 299 -4.40 3.59 24.52
C GLY A 299 -5.77 3.48 25.17
N LYS A 300 -5.85 2.84 26.35
CA LYS A 300 -7.09 2.73 27.11
C LYS A 300 -7.62 4.10 27.53
N LEU A 301 -6.77 4.96 28.10
CA LEU A 301 -7.18 6.28 28.57
C LEU A 301 -7.66 7.19 27.41
N PHE A 302 -7.04 7.08 26.24
CA PHE A 302 -7.54 7.77 25.05
C PHE A 302 -8.97 7.34 24.69
N ILE A 303 -9.25 6.04 24.72
CA ILE A 303 -10.59 5.51 24.44
C ILE A 303 -11.57 6.01 25.50
N ASP A 304 -11.21 5.96 26.80
CA ASP A 304 -12.07 6.38 27.89
C ASP A 304 -12.44 7.89 27.76
N VAL A 305 -11.45 8.75 27.51
CA VAL A 305 -11.68 10.20 27.29
C VAL A 305 -12.56 10.43 26.05
N PHE A 306 -12.26 9.73 24.95
CA PHE A 306 -13.03 9.86 23.72
C PHE A 306 -14.48 9.43 23.90
N GLN A 307 -14.76 8.33 24.58
CA GLN A 307 -16.13 7.84 24.85
C GLN A 307 -16.92 8.83 25.68
N VAL A 308 -16.30 9.45 26.71
CA VAL A 308 -16.95 10.50 27.51
C VAL A 308 -17.34 11.69 26.65
N GLU A 309 -16.47 12.15 25.77
CA GLU A 309 -16.77 13.28 24.88
C GLU A 309 -17.79 12.90 23.79
N ALA A 310 -17.67 11.70 23.22
CA ALA A 310 -18.61 11.18 22.23
C ALA A 310 -20.03 11.06 22.78
N SER A 311 -20.19 10.63 24.03
CA SER A 311 -21.51 10.48 24.67
C SER A 311 -22.25 11.81 24.87
N LYS A 312 -21.56 12.95 24.83
CA LYS A 312 -22.16 14.30 24.87
C LYS A 312 -22.72 14.75 23.53
N MET A 313 -22.41 14.02 22.43
CA MET A 313 -22.78 14.37 21.06
C MET A 313 -23.82 13.37 20.53
N LEU A 314 -25.05 13.48 21.01
CA LEU A 314 -26.15 12.55 20.69
C LEU A 314 -26.50 12.47 19.20
N GLU A 315 -26.12 13.47 18.41
CA GLU A 315 -26.36 13.56 16.96
C GLU A 315 -25.31 12.82 16.12
N ALA A 316 -24.15 12.50 16.70
CA ALA A 316 -23.06 11.82 15.99
C ALA A 316 -23.37 10.31 15.83
N LYS A 317 -23.66 9.91 14.60
CA LYS A 317 -23.96 8.52 14.21
C LYS A 317 -22.78 7.79 13.60
N PHE A 318 -21.73 8.51 13.22
CA PHE A 318 -20.55 7.97 12.56
C PHE A 318 -19.29 8.28 13.34
N LEU A 319 -18.38 7.29 13.39
CA LEU A 319 -17.02 7.45 13.87
C LEU A 319 -16.08 7.60 12.68
N GLY A 320 -15.39 8.74 12.59
CA GLY A 320 -14.29 8.92 11.65
C GLY A 320 -12.99 8.32 12.22
N GLN A 321 -12.30 7.52 11.44
CA GLN A 321 -11.02 6.95 11.82
C GLN A 321 -10.03 7.02 10.66
N GLY A 322 -8.85 7.59 10.90
CA GLY A 322 -7.73 7.57 9.98
C GLY A 322 -6.87 6.34 10.23
N THR A 323 -7.10 5.27 9.47
CA THR A 323 -6.30 4.04 9.55
C THR A 323 -5.31 4.03 8.40
N ILE A 324 -4.02 3.87 8.70
CA ILE A 324 -2.99 3.71 7.68
C ILE A 324 -2.74 2.23 7.39
N TYR A 325 -2.21 1.94 6.20
CA TYR A 325 -1.99 0.56 5.78
C TYR A 325 -1.11 -0.28 6.75
N PRO A 326 -0.03 0.23 7.35
CA PRO A 326 0.71 -0.48 8.40
C PRO A 326 -0.15 -0.95 9.57
N ASP A 327 -1.10 -0.13 10.02
CA ASP A 327 -2.02 -0.51 11.12
C ASP A 327 -2.89 -1.71 10.73
N VAL A 328 -3.29 -1.81 9.45
CA VAL A 328 -4.08 -2.95 8.95
C VAL A 328 -3.26 -4.24 8.97
N ILE A 329 -1.98 -4.17 8.60
CA ILE A 329 -1.10 -5.34 8.59
C ILE A 329 -0.78 -5.79 10.02
N GLU A 330 -0.42 -4.85 10.90
CA GLU A 330 -0.03 -5.15 12.28
C GLU A 330 -1.19 -5.71 13.10
N SER A 331 -2.42 -5.31 12.82
CA SER A 331 -3.61 -5.83 13.52
C SER A 331 -3.90 -7.31 13.22
N VAL A 332 -3.34 -7.87 12.17
CA VAL A 332 -3.52 -9.27 11.74
C VAL A 332 -2.35 -10.16 12.16
N SER A 333 -1.21 -9.59 12.56
CA SER A 333 0.04 -10.32 12.83
C SER A 333 0.20 -10.78 14.30
N VAL A 334 -0.86 -10.76 15.10
CA VAL A 334 -0.82 -11.29 16.47
C VAL A 334 -1.40 -12.68 16.50
N HIS A 335 -0.57 -13.67 16.15
CA HIS A 335 -0.58 -15.00 16.82
C HIS A 335 0.72 -15.75 16.50
#